data_b541595b42f319b26a82805909e718eb
#
_entry.id   b541595b42f319b26a82805909e718eb
#
_cell.length_a   1.000
_cell.length_b   1.000
_cell.length_c   1.000
_cell.angle_alpha   90.00
_cell.angle_beta   90.00
_cell.angle_gamma   90.00
#
_symmetry.space_group_name_H-M   'P 1'
#
loop_
_entity.id
_entity.type
_entity.pdbx_description
1 polymer ?
#
loop_
_entity_poly.entity_id
_entity_poly.type
_entity_poly.pdbx_seq_one_letter_code
_entity_poly.pdbx_strand_id
1 'polypeptide(L)'
;MIRAVQENAPGIDVLVVDDGSPDSTAAEARAAGARVLRHPFNMGYGTALHSGYCAAMRGGYDRVLQMDADGQHDPKMLRHLVAELDRGTDIALGSRYIGRQAPRSSLARRVGTRFFSWIASGWIGTRITDPTSGFQGLSRRALESVVNDGFPEDYPDADVLVQHHLRGLVVREIPVLMHERIGGLSMHRGARIAYYGYKMLLTLLLMPIRRPTPLRSADTVARTSA
;
A
#
# COMPACT_ATOMS: atom_id res chain seq x y z
N MET A 1 -14.26 12.48 -0.64
CA MET A 1 -12.87 12.02 -0.80
C MET A 1 -12.27 12.41 -2.16
N ILE A 2 -12.80 11.96 -3.31
CA ILE A 2 -12.22 12.22 -4.65
C ILE A 2 -11.96 13.71 -4.90
N ARG A 3 -12.95 14.58 -4.65
CA ARG A 3 -12.77 16.04 -4.77
C ARG A 3 -11.63 16.57 -3.91
N ALA A 4 -11.51 16.08 -2.67
CA ALA A 4 -10.43 16.49 -1.78
C ALA A 4 -9.05 16.02 -2.29
N VAL A 5 -8.97 14.86 -2.95
CA VAL A 5 -7.73 14.44 -3.64
C VAL A 5 -7.40 15.39 -4.78
N GLN A 6 -8.36 15.70 -5.65
CA GLN A 6 -8.19 16.61 -6.80
C GLN A 6 -7.78 18.03 -6.37
N GLU A 7 -8.34 18.54 -5.27
CA GLU A 7 -8.00 19.84 -4.70
C GLU A 7 -6.59 19.90 -4.10
N ASN A 8 -6.14 18.84 -3.42
CA ASN A 8 -4.86 18.81 -2.70
C ASN A 8 -3.70 18.22 -3.51
N ALA A 9 -4.00 17.57 -4.64
CA ALA A 9 -3.03 17.00 -5.57
C ALA A 9 -3.48 17.23 -7.02
N PRO A 10 -3.48 18.49 -7.50
CA PRO A 10 -3.90 18.82 -8.85
C PRO A 10 -2.99 18.13 -9.89
N GLY A 11 -3.60 17.62 -10.95
CA GLY A 11 -2.88 16.91 -12.02
C GLY A 11 -2.66 15.42 -11.76
N ILE A 12 -3.14 14.88 -10.63
CA ILE A 12 -3.16 13.43 -10.39
C ILE A 12 -4.47 12.84 -10.93
N ASP A 13 -4.33 11.78 -11.74
CA ASP A 13 -5.46 10.97 -12.16
C ASP A 13 -5.96 10.10 -11.00
N VAL A 14 -7.27 10.08 -10.79
CA VAL A 14 -7.89 9.27 -9.73
C VAL A 14 -8.54 8.04 -10.33
N LEU A 15 -8.05 6.86 -9.92
CA LEU A 15 -8.66 5.56 -10.20
C LEU A 15 -9.30 4.99 -8.94
N VAL A 16 -10.58 4.75 -8.97
CA VAL A 16 -11.30 4.01 -7.92
C VAL A 16 -11.45 2.57 -8.36
N VAL A 17 -11.00 1.63 -7.53
CA VAL A 17 -11.28 0.21 -7.70
C VAL A 17 -12.44 -0.15 -6.81
N ASP A 18 -13.58 -0.47 -7.42
CA ASP A 18 -14.81 -0.89 -6.75
C ASP A 18 -14.89 -2.42 -6.76
N ASP A 19 -14.66 -3.03 -5.61
CA ASP A 19 -14.62 -4.48 -5.45
C ASP A 19 -16.03 -5.09 -5.29
N GLY A 20 -16.91 -4.78 -6.24
CA GLY A 20 -18.27 -5.33 -6.29
C GLY A 20 -19.21 -4.75 -5.24
N SER A 21 -19.09 -3.46 -4.91
CA SER A 21 -19.99 -2.80 -3.96
C SER A 21 -21.45 -2.90 -4.42
N PRO A 22 -22.38 -3.23 -3.50
CA PRO A 22 -23.80 -3.34 -3.83
C PRO A 22 -24.53 -1.99 -3.93
N ASP A 23 -23.85 -0.91 -3.52
CA ASP A 23 -24.39 0.46 -3.46
C ASP A 23 -23.98 1.31 -4.67
N SER A 24 -24.21 2.62 -4.59
CA SER A 24 -23.91 3.61 -5.64
C SER A 24 -22.42 3.99 -5.76
N THR A 25 -21.51 3.33 -5.04
CA THR A 25 -20.06 3.69 -4.95
C THR A 25 -19.46 3.96 -6.34
N ALA A 26 -19.63 3.05 -7.31
CA ALA A 26 -19.06 3.22 -8.65
C ALA A 26 -19.68 4.42 -9.42
N ALA A 27 -20.98 4.66 -9.25
CA ALA A 27 -21.69 5.77 -9.91
C ALA A 27 -21.25 7.12 -9.32
N GLU A 28 -21.17 7.21 -8.00
CA GLU A 28 -20.70 8.41 -7.27
C GLU A 28 -19.25 8.74 -7.59
N ALA A 29 -18.39 7.72 -7.69
CA ALA A 29 -16.98 7.91 -8.06
C ALA A 29 -16.85 8.50 -9.48
N ARG A 30 -17.63 7.98 -10.45
CA ARG A 30 -17.64 8.54 -11.82
C ARG A 30 -18.19 9.97 -11.85
N ALA A 31 -19.27 10.23 -11.12
CA ALA A 31 -19.86 11.56 -11.01
C ALA A 31 -18.90 12.58 -10.37
N ALA A 32 -17.98 12.13 -9.51
CA ALA A 32 -16.92 12.94 -8.94
C ALA A 32 -15.69 13.09 -9.87
N GLY A 33 -15.73 12.56 -11.09
CA GLY A 33 -14.66 12.69 -12.08
C GLY A 33 -13.55 11.65 -11.99
N ALA A 34 -13.72 10.59 -11.20
CA ALA A 34 -12.74 9.51 -11.13
C ALA A 34 -12.96 8.47 -12.26
N ARG A 35 -11.87 7.85 -12.71
CA ARG A 35 -11.94 6.60 -13.45
C ARG A 35 -12.35 5.48 -12.49
N VAL A 36 -13.16 4.53 -12.94
CA VAL A 36 -13.63 3.42 -12.11
C VAL A 36 -13.35 2.09 -12.79
N LEU A 37 -12.61 1.24 -12.09
CA LEU A 37 -12.48 -0.18 -12.38
C LEU A 37 -13.40 -0.92 -11.41
N ARG A 38 -14.39 -1.65 -11.93
CA ARG A 38 -15.35 -2.37 -11.11
C ARG A 38 -15.23 -3.86 -11.29
N HIS A 39 -15.09 -4.60 -10.19
CA HIS A 39 -15.17 -6.05 -10.19
C HIS A 39 -16.64 -6.51 -10.24
N PRO A 40 -16.93 -7.66 -10.87
CA PRO A 40 -18.29 -8.19 -10.96
C PRO A 40 -18.85 -8.63 -9.60
N PHE A 41 -17.97 -8.99 -8.66
CA PHE A 41 -18.28 -9.38 -7.27
C PHE A 41 -17.06 -9.08 -6.39
N ASN A 42 -17.21 -9.18 -5.07
CA ASN A 42 -16.11 -8.96 -4.13
C ASN A 42 -15.03 -10.04 -4.29
N MET A 43 -13.86 -9.64 -4.78
CA MET A 43 -12.69 -10.50 -5.02
C MET A 43 -11.64 -10.40 -3.92
N GLY A 44 -11.81 -9.46 -2.99
CA GLY A 44 -10.92 -9.23 -1.86
C GLY A 44 -10.00 -8.03 -2.04
N TYR A 45 -9.55 -7.49 -0.89
CA TYR A 45 -8.79 -6.23 -0.83
C TYR A 45 -7.48 -6.28 -1.63
N GLY A 46 -6.70 -7.35 -1.49
CA GLY A 46 -5.44 -7.51 -2.21
C GLY A 46 -5.65 -7.59 -3.72
N THR A 47 -6.67 -8.33 -4.17
CA THR A 47 -7.04 -8.41 -5.60
C THR A 47 -7.47 -7.06 -6.14
N ALA A 48 -8.22 -6.28 -5.36
CA ALA A 48 -8.64 -4.93 -5.76
C ALA A 48 -7.42 -3.99 -5.92
N LEU A 49 -6.50 -4.01 -4.96
CA LEU A 49 -5.24 -3.26 -5.07
C LEU A 49 -4.42 -3.67 -6.30
N HIS A 50 -4.23 -4.98 -6.49
CA HIS A 50 -3.48 -5.51 -7.63
C HIS A 50 -4.09 -5.10 -8.97
N SER A 51 -5.43 -5.14 -9.07
CA SER A 51 -6.14 -4.66 -10.27
C SER A 51 -5.89 -3.17 -10.54
N GLY A 52 -5.85 -2.35 -9.50
CA GLY A 52 -5.47 -0.94 -9.58
C GLY A 52 -4.04 -0.73 -10.07
N TYR A 53 -3.09 -1.48 -9.53
CA TYR A 53 -1.69 -1.44 -9.95
C TYR A 53 -1.50 -1.89 -11.40
N CYS A 54 -2.17 -2.97 -11.81
CA CYS A 54 -2.17 -3.42 -13.20
C CYS A 54 -2.74 -2.37 -14.16
N ALA A 55 -3.82 -1.68 -13.76
CA ALA A 55 -4.40 -0.60 -14.55
C ALA A 55 -3.44 0.59 -14.66
N ALA A 56 -2.78 0.98 -13.58
CA ALA A 56 -1.77 2.03 -13.58
C ALA A 56 -0.56 1.67 -14.46
N MET A 57 -0.08 0.43 -14.36
CA MET A 57 1.02 -0.07 -15.19
C MET A 57 0.70 0.01 -16.68
N ARG A 58 -0.50 -0.46 -17.09
CA ARG A 58 -0.99 -0.40 -18.48
C ARG A 58 -1.22 1.04 -18.95
N GLY A 59 -1.58 1.94 -18.03
CA GLY A 59 -1.75 3.36 -18.29
C GLY A 59 -0.44 4.13 -18.46
N GLY A 60 0.71 3.48 -18.26
CA GLY A 60 2.03 4.11 -18.42
C GLY A 60 2.41 5.04 -17.26
N TYR A 61 1.78 4.92 -16.11
CA TYR A 61 2.10 5.76 -14.95
C TYR A 61 3.44 5.37 -14.32
N ASP A 62 4.25 6.37 -14.01
CA ASP A 62 5.55 6.20 -13.35
C ASP A 62 5.45 6.18 -11.82
N ARG A 63 4.31 6.60 -11.28
CA ARG A 63 4.06 6.66 -9.84
C ARG A 63 2.61 6.32 -9.54
N VAL A 64 2.41 5.63 -8.44
CA VAL A 64 1.07 5.32 -7.92
C VAL A 64 1.01 5.72 -6.46
N LEU A 65 -0.06 6.41 -6.09
CA LEU A 65 -0.37 6.71 -4.70
C LEU A 65 -1.61 5.90 -4.31
N GLN A 66 -1.47 5.09 -3.28
CA GLN A 66 -2.55 4.26 -2.73
C GLN A 66 -3.13 4.92 -1.50
N MET A 67 -4.45 4.94 -1.40
CA MET A 67 -5.18 5.33 -0.21
C MET A 67 -6.52 4.63 -0.08
N ASP A 68 -6.94 4.37 1.16
CA ASP A 68 -8.27 3.81 1.42
C ASP A 68 -9.36 4.89 1.31
N ALA A 69 -10.56 4.47 0.89
CA ALA A 69 -11.70 5.38 0.71
C ALA A 69 -12.54 5.59 1.98
N ASP A 70 -12.08 5.14 3.15
CA ASP A 70 -12.80 5.19 4.43
C ASP A 70 -12.68 6.52 5.21
N GLY A 71 -12.00 7.49 4.62
CA GLY A 71 -11.80 8.82 5.18
C GLY A 71 -10.67 8.93 6.22
N GLN A 72 -9.94 7.84 6.49
CA GLN A 72 -8.83 7.88 7.45
C GLN A 72 -7.59 8.61 6.92
N HIS A 73 -7.31 8.48 5.63
CA HIS A 73 -6.14 9.09 4.99
C HIS A 73 -6.41 10.55 4.62
N ASP A 74 -5.54 11.47 5.06
CA ASP A 74 -5.65 12.89 4.71
C ASP A 74 -5.06 13.12 3.30
N PRO A 75 -5.86 13.59 2.32
CA PRO A 75 -5.36 13.88 0.97
C PRO A 75 -4.22 14.91 0.92
N LYS A 76 -4.12 15.78 1.93
CA LYS A 76 -3.02 16.74 2.03
C LYS A 76 -1.65 16.08 2.16
N MET A 77 -1.63 14.83 2.61
CA MET A 77 -0.39 14.07 2.78
C MET A 77 0.13 13.46 1.47
N LEU A 78 -0.68 13.40 0.39
CA LEU A 78 -0.28 12.86 -0.91
C LEU A 78 1.00 13.53 -1.44
N ARG A 79 1.09 14.85 -1.31
CA ARG A 79 2.30 15.61 -1.72
C ARG A 79 3.58 15.16 -1.01
N HIS A 80 3.47 14.67 0.23
CA HIS A 80 4.64 14.20 0.98
C HIS A 80 5.09 12.83 0.49
N LEU A 81 4.15 11.96 0.09
CA LEU A 81 4.47 10.69 -0.58
C LEU A 81 5.19 10.95 -1.91
N VAL A 82 4.67 11.88 -2.73
CA VAL A 82 5.31 12.26 -3.99
C VAL A 82 6.72 12.79 -3.74
N ALA A 83 6.89 13.72 -2.80
CA ALA A 83 8.19 14.29 -2.49
C ALA A 83 9.20 13.23 -1.99
N GLU A 84 8.74 12.18 -1.33
CA GLU A 84 9.61 11.09 -0.91
C GLU A 84 10.01 10.19 -2.08
N LEU A 85 9.08 9.92 -3.02
CA LEU A 85 9.40 9.23 -4.27
C LEU A 85 10.40 10.03 -5.13
N ASP A 86 10.31 11.37 -5.14
CA ASP A 86 11.25 12.25 -5.84
C ASP A 86 12.67 12.18 -5.29
N ARG A 87 12.84 11.78 -4.03
CA ARG A 87 14.14 11.53 -3.39
C ARG A 87 14.75 10.16 -3.73
N GLY A 88 14.12 9.40 -4.62
CA GLY A 88 14.58 8.08 -5.03
C GLY A 88 14.11 6.92 -4.15
N THR A 89 13.11 7.14 -3.29
CA THR A 89 12.44 6.06 -2.56
C THR A 89 11.56 5.28 -3.52
N ASP A 90 11.58 3.95 -3.45
CA ASP A 90 10.73 3.09 -4.25
C ASP A 90 9.34 2.93 -3.64
N ILE A 91 9.28 2.81 -2.31
CA ILE A 91 8.02 2.70 -1.54
C ILE A 91 8.05 3.72 -0.40
N ALA A 92 7.26 4.77 -0.54
CA ALA A 92 7.00 5.75 0.51
C ALA A 92 5.80 5.29 1.34
N LEU A 93 6.03 4.91 2.62
CA LEU A 93 5.01 4.37 3.52
C LEU A 93 4.55 5.45 4.49
N GLY A 94 3.28 5.81 4.48
CA GLY A 94 2.70 6.75 5.43
C GLY A 94 2.47 6.11 6.79
N SER A 95 3.19 6.55 7.83
CA SER A 95 3.07 5.99 9.18
C SER A 95 2.27 6.87 10.13
N ARG A 96 1.33 6.25 10.83
CA ARG A 96 0.54 6.84 11.93
C ARG A 96 1.32 7.01 13.22
N TYR A 97 2.45 6.33 13.33
CA TYR A 97 3.20 6.21 14.59
C TYR A 97 4.47 7.06 14.60
N ILE A 98 4.80 7.73 13.49
CA ILE A 98 5.86 8.72 13.44
C ILE A 98 5.25 10.09 13.76
N GLY A 99 5.60 10.67 14.90
CA GLY A 99 5.10 11.97 15.33
C GLY A 99 4.29 11.93 16.62
N ARG A 100 3.63 13.07 16.94
CA ARG A 100 2.96 13.27 18.22
C ARG A 100 1.51 12.76 18.31
N GLN A 101 0.90 12.33 17.22
CA GLN A 101 -0.51 11.95 17.15
C GLN A 101 -0.68 10.47 16.78
N ALA A 102 -0.28 9.57 17.68
CA ALA A 102 -0.62 8.16 17.49
C ALA A 102 -2.13 7.95 17.72
N PRO A 103 -2.84 7.24 16.83
CA PRO A 103 -4.27 6.99 16.98
C PRO A 103 -4.55 6.15 18.23
N ARG A 104 -5.70 6.40 18.85
CA ARG A 104 -6.20 5.57 19.95
C ARG A 104 -6.53 4.17 19.39
N SER A 105 -5.71 3.19 19.70
CA SER A 105 -5.94 1.80 19.28
C SER A 105 -6.01 0.88 20.49
N SER A 106 -6.71 -0.27 20.34
CA SER A 106 -6.77 -1.27 21.41
C SER A 106 -5.36 -1.78 21.76
N LEU A 107 -5.18 -2.22 23.01
CA LEU A 107 -3.90 -2.76 23.49
C LEU A 107 -3.42 -3.94 22.61
N ALA A 108 -4.33 -4.85 22.24
CA ALA A 108 -4.01 -5.98 21.37
C ALA A 108 -3.48 -5.53 20.00
N ARG A 109 -4.11 -4.51 19.38
CA ARG A 109 -3.65 -3.94 18.11
C ARG A 109 -2.26 -3.31 18.24
N ARG A 110 -2.01 -2.57 19.33
CA ARG A 110 -0.70 -1.96 19.60
C ARG A 110 0.40 -3.00 19.75
N VAL A 111 0.13 -4.09 20.48
CA VAL A 111 1.08 -5.19 20.66
C VAL A 111 1.36 -5.86 19.32
N GLY A 112 0.33 -6.20 18.55
CA GLY A 112 0.47 -6.80 17.21
C GLY A 112 1.27 -5.92 16.25
N THR A 113 0.93 -4.63 16.15
CA THR A 113 1.68 -3.69 15.30
C THR A 113 3.15 -3.59 15.72
N ARG A 114 3.44 -3.51 17.04
CA ARG A 114 4.83 -3.46 17.53
C ARG A 114 5.62 -4.73 17.20
N PHE A 115 4.97 -5.88 17.31
CA PHE A 115 5.60 -7.17 16.98
C PHE A 115 5.96 -7.24 15.49
N PHE A 116 5.03 -6.94 14.59
CA PHE A 116 5.30 -6.95 13.15
C PHE A 116 6.25 -5.82 12.72
N SER A 117 6.17 -4.65 13.36
CA SER A 117 7.12 -3.56 13.19
C SER A 117 8.55 -4.00 13.53
N TRP A 118 8.74 -4.70 14.64
CA TRP A 118 10.05 -5.22 15.05
C TRP A 118 10.61 -6.22 14.02
N ILE A 119 9.78 -7.18 13.56
CA ILE A 119 10.21 -8.15 12.54
C ILE A 119 10.55 -7.45 11.22
N ALA A 120 9.66 -6.60 10.70
CA ALA A 120 9.88 -5.87 9.45
C ALA A 120 11.14 -5.00 9.52
N SER A 121 11.36 -4.30 10.64
CA SER A 121 12.55 -3.48 10.87
C SER A 121 13.83 -4.30 10.85
N GLY A 122 13.80 -5.50 11.43
CA GLY A 122 14.96 -6.42 11.43
C GLY A 122 15.32 -6.90 10.03
N TRP A 123 14.33 -7.16 9.16
CA TRP A 123 14.57 -7.56 7.78
C TRP A 123 15.01 -6.39 6.89
N ILE A 124 14.38 -5.22 7.03
CA ILE A 124 14.61 -4.05 6.18
C ILE A 124 15.88 -3.29 6.59
N GLY A 125 16.40 -3.52 7.82
CA GLY A 125 17.56 -2.82 8.34
C GLY A 125 17.29 -1.35 8.71
N THR A 126 16.05 -0.89 8.58
CA THR A 126 15.59 0.44 9.00
C THR A 126 14.34 0.33 9.84
N ARG A 127 14.11 1.32 10.71
CA ARG A 127 12.95 1.31 11.59
C ARG A 127 11.67 1.51 10.77
N ILE A 128 10.80 0.50 10.77
CA ILE A 128 9.44 0.54 10.24
C ILE A 128 8.47 0.51 11.42
N THR A 129 7.60 1.50 11.54
CA THR A 129 6.69 1.67 12.68
C THR A 129 5.24 1.30 12.37
N ASP A 130 4.85 1.37 11.07
CA ASP A 130 3.49 1.08 10.60
C ASP A 130 3.49 0.18 9.35
N PRO A 131 3.97 -1.07 9.47
CA PRO A 131 4.12 -1.97 8.32
C PRO A 131 2.80 -2.40 7.67
N THR A 132 1.67 -2.04 8.29
CA THR A 132 0.31 -2.37 7.83
C THR A 132 -0.44 -1.15 7.29
N SER A 133 0.27 -0.07 6.96
CA SER A 133 -0.36 1.12 6.41
C SER A 133 -0.73 0.94 4.95
N GLY A 134 -2.02 1.16 4.63
CA GLY A 134 -2.51 1.22 3.26
C GLY A 134 -2.23 2.56 2.57
N PHE A 135 -1.60 3.53 3.24
CA PHE A 135 -1.27 4.81 2.65
C PHE A 135 0.16 4.81 2.13
N GLN A 136 0.31 4.57 0.83
CA GLN A 136 1.61 4.32 0.22
C GLN A 136 1.79 5.07 -1.10
N GLY A 137 3.05 5.41 -1.40
CA GLY A 137 3.48 5.84 -2.71
C GLY A 137 4.43 4.81 -3.31
N LEU A 138 4.24 4.44 -4.57
CA LEU A 138 5.07 3.48 -5.30
C LEU A 138 5.73 4.17 -6.50
N SER A 139 7.05 3.96 -6.68
CA SER A 139 7.78 4.29 -7.89
C SER A 139 7.41 3.34 -9.03
N ARG A 140 7.79 3.66 -10.26
CA ARG A 140 7.65 2.76 -11.41
C ARG A 140 8.27 1.39 -11.13
N ARG A 141 9.45 1.37 -10.55
CA ARG A 141 10.18 0.14 -10.21
C ARG A 141 9.45 -0.71 -9.18
N ALA A 142 8.85 -0.07 -8.16
CA ALA A 142 8.00 -0.76 -7.18
C ALA A 142 6.71 -1.29 -7.83
N LEU A 143 6.08 -0.51 -8.70
CA LEU A 143 4.90 -0.90 -9.44
C LEU A 143 5.15 -2.14 -10.32
N GLU A 144 6.29 -2.19 -11.02
CA GLU A 144 6.72 -3.36 -11.81
C GLU A 144 6.88 -4.61 -10.95
N SER A 145 7.48 -4.47 -9.77
CA SER A 145 7.61 -5.57 -8.81
C SER A 145 6.25 -6.09 -8.34
N VAL A 146 5.34 -5.19 -7.99
CA VAL A 146 3.99 -5.55 -7.52
C VAL A 146 3.20 -6.29 -8.60
N VAL A 147 3.27 -5.84 -9.86
CA VAL A 147 2.46 -6.40 -10.94
C VAL A 147 2.99 -7.76 -11.42
N ASN A 148 4.31 -7.95 -11.46
CA ASN A 148 4.92 -9.12 -12.09
C ASN A 148 5.22 -10.29 -11.14
N ASP A 149 5.32 -10.05 -9.83
CA ASP A 149 5.95 -10.99 -8.91
C ASP A 149 4.99 -11.66 -7.88
N GLY A 150 3.70 -11.73 -8.21
CA GLY A 150 2.73 -12.46 -7.38
C GLY A 150 2.33 -11.67 -6.12
N PHE A 151 1.52 -10.65 -6.30
CA PHE A 151 0.95 -9.86 -5.22
C PHE A 151 -0.08 -10.68 -4.41
N PRO A 152 -0.11 -10.58 -3.07
CA PRO A 152 -1.07 -11.33 -2.26
C PRO A 152 -2.52 -10.95 -2.56
N GLU A 153 -3.39 -11.94 -2.73
CA GLU A 153 -4.82 -11.74 -2.98
C GLU A 153 -5.57 -11.19 -1.77
N ASP A 154 -5.07 -11.47 -0.56
CA ASP A 154 -5.70 -11.05 0.70
C ASP A 154 -5.25 -9.64 1.14
N TYR A 155 -4.25 -9.59 2.02
CA TYR A 155 -3.74 -8.35 2.60
C TYR A 155 -2.25 -8.23 2.37
N PRO A 156 -1.82 -7.22 1.62
CA PRO A 156 -0.41 -6.87 1.48
C PRO A 156 0.03 -6.08 2.72
N ASP A 157 0.66 -6.76 3.66
CA ASP A 157 1.12 -6.19 4.92
C ASP A 157 2.66 -6.18 5.03
N ALA A 158 3.18 -6.38 6.24
CA ALA A 158 4.61 -6.36 6.54
C ALA A 158 5.45 -7.34 5.69
N ASP A 159 4.89 -8.48 5.32
CA ASP A 159 5.54 -9.49 4.49
C ASP A 159 5.83 -8.97 3.07
N VAL A 160 4.91 -8.21 2.50
CA VAL A 160 5.09 -7.59 1.17
C VAL A 160 6.18 -6.52 1.21
N LEU A 161 6.21 -5.69 2.25
CA LEU A 161 7.27 -4.69 2.42
C LEU A 161 8.66 -5.33 2.53
N VAL A 162 8.77 -6.43 3.31
CA VAL A 162 10.02 -7.18 3.43
C VAL A 162 10.41 -7.82 2.09
N GLN A 163 9.46 -8.42 1.35
CA GLN A 163 9.73 -8.97 0.03
C GLN A 163 10.27 -7.91 -0.93
N HIS A 164 9.65 -6.73 -0.96
CA HIS A 164 10.11 -5.64 -1.80
C HIS A 164 11.52 -5.17 -1.43
N HIS A 165 11.81 -5.05 -0.14
CA HIS A 165 13.15 -4.73 0.31
C HIS A 165 14.19 -5.79 -0.11
N LEU A 166 13.88 -7.08 0.05
CA LEU A 166 14.77 -8.18 -0.38
C LEU A 166 15.00 -8.22 -1.90
N ARG A 167 14.10 -7.63 -2.69
CA ARG A 167 14.27 -7.40 -4.14
C ARG A 167 15.14 -6.19 -4.47
N GLY A 168 15.61 -5.46 -3.45
CA GLY A 168 16.44 -4.28 -3.59
C GLY A 168 15.67 -2.97 -3.79
N LEU A 169 14.37 -2.94 -3.42
CA LEU A 169 13.58 -1.72 -3.38
C LEU A 169 13.86 -0.93 -2.10
N VAL A 170 13.95 0.38 -2.23
CA VAL A 170 14.13 1.30 -1.10
C VAL A 170 12.78 1.61 -0.47
N VAL A 171 12.59 1.19 0.79
CA VAL A 171 11.39 1.46 1.58
C VAL A 171 11.69 2.53 2.62
N ARG A 172 10.88 3.58 2.69
CA ARG A 172 10.98 4.63 3.72
C ARG A 172 9.63 5.00 4.27
N GLU A 173 9.58 5.21 5.58
CA GLU A 173 8.40 5.75 6.27
C GLU A 173 8.44 7.27 6.36
N ILE A 174 7.28 7.87 6.18
CA ILE A 174 7.04 9.30 6.42
C ILE A 174 5.90 9.50 7.43
N PRO A 175 5.96 10.53 8.27
CA PRO A 175 4.84 10.84 9.17
C PRO A 175 3.64 11.32 8.37
N VAL A 176 2.45 10.78 8.66
CA VAL A 176 1.21 11.22 8.05
C VAL A 176 0.14 11.47 9.10
N LEU A 177 -0.76 12.40 8.80
CA LEU A 177 -1.98 12.61 9.56
C LEU A 177 -3.01 11.57 9.12
N MET A 178 -3.66 10.96 10.12
CA MET A 178 -4.80 10.10 9.89
C MET A 178 -5.97 10.54 10.76
N HIS A 179 -7.15 10.51 10.17
CA HIS A 179 -8.41 10.84 10.82
C HIS A 179 -9.09 9.61 11.39
N GLU A 180 -10.09 9.82 12.23
CA GLU A 180 -10.99 8.74 12.63
C GLU A 180 -11.83 8.32 11.41
N ARG A 181 -12.12 7.01 11.31
CA ARG A 181 -12.93 6.45 10.23
C ARG A 181 -14.33 7.08 10.23
N ILE A 182 -14.76 7.60 9.08
CA ILE A 182 -16.05 8.26 8.94
C ILE A 182 -17.20 7.23 8.83
N GLY A 183 -16.90 6.00 8.33
CA GLY A 183 -17.90 4.94 8.15
C GLY A 183 -17.29 3.59 7.82
N GLY A 184 -18.17 2.58 7.62
CA GLY A 184 -17.78 1.24 7.25
C GLY A 184 -17.43 0.32 8.43
N LEU A 185 -17.48 -0.99 8.16
CA LEU A 185 -17.09 -2.03 9.12
C LEU A 185 -15.58 -2.29 9.01
N SER A 186 -14.89 -2.35 10.15
CA SER A 186 -13.48 -2.76 10.15
C SER A 186 -13.35 -4.19 9.62
N MET A 187 -12.51 -4.39 8.63
CA MET A 187 -12.18 -5.72 8.09
C MET A 187 -11.51 -6.62 9.13
N HIS A 188 -10.86 -6.02 10.14
CA HIS A 188 -10.20 -6.73 11.24
C HIS A 188 -11.16 -7.01 12.39
N ARG A 189 -12.03 -8.03 12.26
CA ARG A 189 -12.94 -8.47 13.33
C ARG A 189 -12.83 -9.98 13.58
N GLY A 190 -12.89 -10.36 14.85
CA GLY A 190 -12.99 -11.75 15.29
C GLY A 190 -11.81 -12.64 14.87
N ALA A 191 -12.11 -13.88 14.49
CA ALA A 191 -11.12 -14.91 14.11
C ALA A 191 -10.23 -14.52 12.92
N ARG A 192 -10.65 -13.57 12.06
CA ARG A 192 -9.85 -13.07 10.95
C ARG A 192 -8.56 -12.43 11.40
N ILE A 193 -8.54 -11.72 12.53
CA ILE A 193 -7.31 -11.11 13.09
C ILE A 193 -6.26 -12.18 13.38
N ALA A 194 -6.67 -13.29 14.01
CA ALA A 194 -5.77 -14.40 14.34
C ALA A 194 -5.24 -15.07 13.06
N TYR A 195 -6.10 -15.27 12.06
CA TYR A 195 -5.72 -15.82 10.77
C TYR A 195 -4.68 -14.95 10.05
N TYR A 196 -4.87 -13.62 10.00
CA TYR A 196 -3.90 -12.71 9.38
C TYR A 196 -2.58 -12.68 10.12
N GLY A 197 -2.62 -12.63 11.44
CA GLY A 197 -1.41 -12.73 12.26
C GLY A 197 -0.63 -14.02 11.99
N TYR A 198 -1.32 -15.14 11.93
CA TYR A 198 -0.72 -16.44 11.61
C TYR A 198 -0.13 -16.46 10.19
N LYS A 199 -0.90 -16.03 9.17
CA LYS A 199 -0.47 -15.99 7.76
C LYS A 199 0.79 -15.12 7.59
N MET A 200 0.76 -13.90 8.13
CA MET A 200 1.89 -12.98 8.06
C MET A 200 3.13 -13.54 8.75
N LEU A 201 2.97 -14.13 9.94
CA LEU A 201 4.08 -14.78 10.65
C LEU A 201 4.65 -15.94 9.84
N LEU A 202 3.79 -16.82 9.29
CA LEU A 202 4.21 -17.95 8.47
C LEU A 202 4.97 -17.47 7.23
N THR A 203 4.46 -16.46 6.53
CA THR A 203 5.12 -15.87 5.34
C THR A 203 6.51 -15.34 5.71
N LEU A 204 6.63 -14.58 6.79
CA LEU A 204 7.90 -14.02 7.26
C LEU A 204 8.89 -15.12 7.69
N LEU A 205 8.44 -16.20 8.31
CA LEU A 205 9.28 -17.34 8.69
C LEU A 205 9.76 -18.13 7.46
N LEU A 206 8.96 -18.23 6.41
CA LEU A 206 9.32 -18.93 5.17
C LEU A 206 10.16 -18.08 4.20
N MET A 207 10.28 -16.77 4.42
CA MET A 207 11.07 -15.87 3.56
C MET A 207 12.53 -16.30 3.34
N PRO A 208 13.29 -16.80 4.34
CA PRO A 208 14.66 -17.25 4.11
C PRO A 208 14.75 -18.37 3.08
N ILE A 209 13.70 -19.20 2.99
CA ILE A 209 13.61 -20.35 2.05
C ILE A 209 13.15 -19.88 0.67
N ARG A 210 12.26 -18.89 0.62
CA ARG A 210 11.68 -18.32 -0.60
C ARG A 210 12.35 -17.00 -0.99
N ARG A 211 13.67 -16.93 -0.99
CA ARG A 211 14.38 -15.67 -1.34
C ARG A 211 13.84 -15.12 -2.67
N PRO A 212 13.20 -13.95 -2.67
CA PRO A 212 12.72 -13.34 -3.90
C PRO A 212 13.91 -12.98 -4.80
N THR A 213 13.74 -13.18 -6.11
CA THR A 213 14.78 -12.80 -7.09
C THR A 213 14.94 -11.28 -7.07
N PRO A 214 16.16 -10.74 -6.91
CA PRO A 214 16.40 -9.30 -6.99
C PRO A 214 15.95 -8.75 -8.34
N LEU A 215 15.35 -7.57 -8.33
CA LEU A 215 15.02 -6.85 -9.57
C LEU A 215 16.32 -6.48 -10.28
N ARG A 216 16.39 -6.72 -11.59
CA ARG A 216 17.52 -6.26 -12.41
C ARG A 216 17.58 -4.73 -12.32
N SER A 217 18.76 -4.19 -12.01
CA SER A 217 19.00 -2.76 -12.08
C SER A 217 18.83 -2.28 -13.52
N ALA A 218 18.26 -1.10 -13.72
CA ALA A 218 18.10 -0.50 -15.06
C ALA A 218 19.43 -0.42 -15.83
N ASP A 219 20.55 -0.29 -15.12
CA ASP A 219 21.91 -0.27 -15.69
C ASP A 219 22.35 -1.59 -16.33
N THR A 220 21.73 -2.73 -15.93
CA THR A 220 22.07 -4.04 -16.50
C THR A 220 21.40 -4.25 -17.86
N VAL A 221 20.24 -3.63 -18.10
CA VAL A 221 19.52 -3.72 -19.38
C VAL A 221 20.23 -2.93 -20.48
N ALA A 222 20.80 -1.78 -20.13
CA ALA A 222 21.55 -0.93 -21.09
C ALA A 222 22.86 -1.58 -21.57
N ARG A 223 23.46 -2.48 -20.79
CA ARG A 223 24.70 -3.16 -21.16
C ARG A 223 24.53 -4.43 -22.00
N THR A 224 23.30 -4.97 -22.06
CA THR A 224 23.03 -6.21 -22.83
C THR A 224 22.48 -5.89 -24.24
N SER A 225 22.15 -4.63 -24.53
CA SER A 225 21.64 -4.13 -25.82
C SER A 225 22.68 -3.30 -26.61
N ALA A 226 23.92 -3.29 -26.18
CA ALA A 226 25.09 -2.74 -26.88
C ALA A 226 26.06 -3.88 -27.29
#